data_9c310a561701fba587da2a633d4a743b
#
_entry.id   9c310a561701fba587da2a633d4a743b
#
_cell.length_a   1.000
_cell.length_b   1.000
_cell.length_c   1.000
_cell.angle_alpha   90.00
_cell.angle_beta   90.00
_cell.angle_gamma   90.00
#
_symmetry.space_group_name_H-M   'P 1'
#
loop_
_entity.id
_entity.type
_entity.pdbx_description
1 polymer ?
#
loop_
_entity_poly.entity_id
_entity_poly.type
_entity_poly.pdbx_seq_one_letter_code
_entity_poly.pdbx_strand_id
1 'polypeptide(L)'
;YFLFILALFCLTGCKDALVPKPIKLTCNINTFDAPISCISRSTADADKLYIGQEDGCIIEKVNNNCQTYSINSNRRIYDILEYSEDSLFVGTRDAGLKLLAKSSRQTQTYYIKNKRMNYSVYSMTLDDDKQCLYVGTSNGLFRLNLKDGSTSHELTPIQLGKCSKNCGVNKVVIKEKKLYVASEQGLFVVRNLEKDFKRPVIDSLVTNVSVYNDTVYALLENSVFKISPDGKKTLVRKGRCYLYAQ
;
A
#
# COMPACT_ATOMS: atom_id res chain seq x y z
N TYR A 1 26.16 -9.95 -7.74
CA TYR A 1 24.88 -9.92 -8.48
C TYR A 1 24.29 -8.54 -8.34
N PHE A 2 24.30 -7.77 -9.44
CA PHE A 2 23.69 -6.46 -9.53
C PHE A 2 22.19 -6.64 -9.77
N LEU A 3 21.36 -6.32 -8.80
CA LEU A 3 19.92 -6.21 -9.02
C LEU A 3 19.65 -4.79 -9.54
N PHE A 4 19.53 -4.66 -10.86
CA PHE A 4 18.96 -3.47 -11.49
C PHE A 4 17.45 -3.54 -11.31
N ILE A 5 16.90 -2.77 -10.36
CA ILE A 5 15.47 -2.45 -10.40
C ILE A 5 15.32 -1.40 -11.51
N LEU A 6 15.10 -1.89 -12.73
CA LEU A 6 14.79 -1.05 -13.87
C LEU A 6 13.33 -0.63 -13.75
N ALA A 7 13.06 0.55 -13.20
CA ALA A 7 11.78 1.21 -13.39
C ALA A 7 11.70 1.66 -14.85
N LEU A 8 11.28 0.74 -15.73
CA LEU A 8 11.15 1.02 -17.15
C LEU A 8 9.82 1.74 -17.39
N PHE A 9 9.84 3.07 -17.33
CA PHE A 9 8.78 3.89 -17.90
C PHE A 9 8.96 3.91 -19.42
N CYS A 10 8.38 2.95 -20.14
CA CYS A 10 8.18 3.10 -21.58
C CYS A 10 6.97 4.01 -21.84
N LEU A 11 7.13 5.30 -21.65
CA LEU A 11 6.27 6.32 -22.23
C LEU A 11 6.92 6.82 -23.53
N THR A 12 6.83 6.04 -24.59
CA THR A 12 7.09 6.57 -25.94
C THR A 12 5.96 7.54 -26.29
N GLY A 13 6.21 8.84 -26.12
CA GLY A 13 5.26 9.88 -26.50
C GLY A 13 5.19 11.12 -25.62
N CYS A 14 5.73 11.13 -24.40
CA CYS A 14 5.88 12.36 -23.62
C CYS A 14 7.34 12.82 -23.63
N LYS A 15 7.62 13.95 -24.29
CA LYS A 15 8.97 14.51 -24.40
C LYS A 15 9.56 15.05 -23.08
N ASP A 16 8.78 15.09 -21.99
CA ASP A 16 9.20 15.64 -20.69
C ASP A 16 8.91 14.71 -19.50
N ALA A 17 8.89 13.40 -19.71
CA ALA A 17 8.81 12.47 -18.58
C ALA A 17 10.16 12.50 -17.86
N LEU A 18 10.20 13.11 -16.67
CA LEU A 18 11.30 12.96 -15.72
C LEU A 18 11.43 11.47 -15.40
N VAL A 19 12.41 10.82 -16.02
CA VAL A 19 12.79 9.46 -15.67
C VAL A 19 13.31 9.52 -14.24
N PRO A 20 12.65 8.87 -13.26
CA PRO A 20 13.15 8.87 -11.91
C PRO A 20 14.56 8.29 -11.90
N LYS A 21 15.49 8.97 -11.22
CA LYS A 21 16.87 8.48 -11.09
C LYS A 21 16.82 7.09 -10.45
N PRO A 22 17.54 6.11 -11.02
CA PRO A 22 17.60 4.78 -10.42
C PRO A 22 18.14 4.87 -9.01
N ILE A 23 17.40 4.31 -8.04
CA ILE A 23 17.85 4.22 -6.65
C ILE A 23 18.92 3.14 -6.61
N LYS A 24 20.17 3.53 -6.35
CA LYS A 24 21.26 2.59 -6.16
C LYS A 24 21.19 2.08 -4.73
N LEU A 25 20.69 0.86 -4.55
CA LEU A 25 20.70 0.15 -3.28
C LEU A 25 22.12 -0.38 -3.01
N THR A 26 22.97 0.43 -2.39
CA THR A 26 24.24 -0.02 -1.85
C THR A 26 24.05 -0.15 -0.34
N CYS A 27 23.86 -1.36 0.13
CA CYS A 27 23.92 -1.69 1.55
C CYS A 27 25.20 -2.49 1.82
N ASN A 28 25.85 -2.29 2.97
CA ASN A 28 26.91 -3.18 3.47
C ASN A 28 26.36 -4.55 3.96
N ILE A 29 25.09 -4.84 3.68
CA ILE A 29 24.51 -6.16 3.88
C ILE A 29 24.95 -7.00 2.68
N ASN A 30 25.80 -7.99 2.93
CA ASN A 30 26.44 -8.79 1.88
C ASN A 30 25.46 -9.64 1.07
N THR A 31 24.22 -9.81 1.49
CA THR A 31 23.16 -10.54 0.75
C THR A 31 21.78 -10.08 1.20
N PHE A 32 20.88 -9.94 0.24
CA PHE A 32 19.46 -10.05 0.51
C PHE A 32 19.17 -11.54 0.62
N ASP A 33 18.96 -12.05 1.82
CA ASP A 33 18.77 -13.49 2.06
C ASP A 33 17.45 -14.01 1.45
N ALA A 34 16.50 -13.10 1.20
CA ALA A 34 15.23 -13.41 0.55
C ALA A 34 14.85 -12.39 -0.55
N PRO A 35 13.99 -12.76 -1.52
CA PRO A 35 13.51 -11.85 -2.55
C PRO A 35 12.81 -10.62 -1.96
N ILE A 36 13.05 -9.46 -2.56
CA ILE A 36 12.35 -8.21 -2.23
C ILE A 36 10.90 -8.32 -2.70
N SER A 37 9.96 -8.01 -1.84
CA SER A 37 8.54 -8.07 -2.10
C SER A 37 7.84 -6.72 -2.16
N CYS A 38 8.34 -5.71 -1.43
CA CYS A 38 7.87 -4.33 -1.50
C CYS A 38 8.96 -3.34 -1.13
N ILE A 39 8.78 -2.10 -1.56
CA ILE A 39 9.61 -0.95 -1.16
C ILE A 39 8.67 0.18 -0.81
N SER A 40 8.88 0.80 0.36
CA SER A 40 8.15 1.98 0.81
C SER A 40 9.14 3.07 1.19
N ARG A 41 8.79 4.32 0.89
CA ARG A 41 9.57 5.49 1.31
C ARG A 41 9.00 6.03 2.63
N SER A 42 9.87 6.52 3.50
CA SER A 42 9.43 7.30 4.65
C SER A 42 8.70 8.56 4.21
N THR A 43 7.65 8.92 4.92
CA THR A 43 6.93 10.19 4.72
C THR A 43 7.63 11.36 5.41
N ALA A 44 8.44 11.07 6.43
CA ALA A 44 9.16 12.05 7.23
C ALA A 44 10.58 12.34 6.70
N ASP A 45 11.20 11.38 6.02
CA ASP A 45 12.59 11.45 5.56
C ASP A 45 12.72 10.87 4.14
N ALA A 46 13.00 11.73 3.16
CA ALA A 46 13.10 11.34 1.75
C ALA A 46 14.27 10.37 1.45
N ASP A 47 15.29 10.34 2.30
CA ASP A 47 16.46 9.45 2.16
C ASP A 47 16.28 8.11 2.85
N LYS A 48 15.16 7.93 3.58
CA LYS A 48 14.83 6.70 4.28
C LYS A 48 13.89 5.81 3.45
N LEU A 49 14.29 4.56 3.28
CA LEU A 49 13.52 3.52 2.58
C LEU A 49 13.32 2.31 3.49
N TYR A 50 12.16 1.71 3.37
CA TYR A 50 11.83 0.41 3.96
C TYR A 50 11.66 -0.62 2.85
N ILE A 51 12.37 -1.74 2.97
CA ILE A 51 12.39 -2.84 2.00
C ILE A 51 11.84 -4.08 2.68
N GLY A 52 10.70 -4.55 2.24
CA GLY A 52 10.09 -5.79 2.72
C GLY A 52 10.52 -6.98 1.88
N GLN A 53 10.71 -8.13 2.53
CA GLN A 53 11.15 -9.39 1.91
C GLN A 53 10.08 -10.47 2.04
N GLU A 54 10.27 -11.57 1.28
CA GLU A 54 9.32 -12.70 1.25
C GLU A 54 9.35 -13.55 2.54
N ASP A 55 10.41 -13.47 3.31
CA ASP A 55 10.61 -14.19 4.58
C ASP A 55 10.13 -13.42 5.82
N GLY A 56 9.59 -12.19 5.63
CA GLY A 56 9.13 -11.34 6.73
C GLY A 56 10.24 -10.48 7.35
N CYS A 57 11.37 -10.35 6.69
CA CYS A 57 12.42 -9.41 7.05
C CYS A 57 12.13 -8.02 6.46
N ILE A 58 12.42 -6.97 7.23
CA ILE A 58 12.37 -5.56 6.81
C ILE A 58 13.77 -5.00 6.90
N ILE A 59 14.20 -4.32 5.85
CA ILE A 59 15.44 -3.56 5.84
C ILE A 59 15.08 -2.09 5.81
N GLU A 60 15.46 -1.35 6.85
CA GLU A 60 15.45 0.10 6.88
C GLU A 60 16.79 0.60 6.34
N LYS A 61 16.74 1.41 5.31
CA LYS A 61 17.90 2.01 4.67
C LYS A 61 17.83 3.52 4.80
N VAL A 62 18.86 4.10 5.42
CA VAL A 62 19.08 5.56 5.51
C VAL A 62 20.47 5.85 4.97
N ASN A 63 20.57 6.55 3.86
CA ASN A 63 21.82 6.77 3.15
C ASN A 63 22.55 5.43 2.85
N ASN A 64 23.73 5.21 3.41
CA ASN A 64 24.51 3.97 3.28
C ASN A 64 24.35 3.00 4.46
N ASN A 65 23.56 3.37 5.47
CA ASN A 65 23.32 2.54 6.64
C ASN A 65 22.07 1.69 6.41
N CYS A 66 22.14 0.43 6.85
CA CYS A 66 21.02 -0.49 6.81
C CYS A 66 20.82 -1.14 8.16
N GLN A 67 19.57 -1.21 8.59
CA GLN A 67 19.17 -1.93 9.78
C GLN A 67 18.08 -2.93 9.43
N THR A 68 18.12 -4.11 10.05
CA THR A 68 17.16 -5.18 9.78
C THR A 68 16.24 -5.41 10.96
N TYR A 69 14.97 -5.72 10.64
CA TYR A 69 13.94 -6.10 11.60
C TYR A 69 13.22 -7.35 11.11
N SER A 70 12.73 -8.17 12.04
CA SER A 70 11.84 -9.30 11.74
C SER A 70 10.45 -9.03 12.31
N ILE A 71 9.42 -9.40 11.55
CA ILE A 71 8.04 -9.37 12.04
C ILE A 71 7.66 -10.65 12.78
N ASN A 72 8.62 -11.48 13.14
CA ASN A 72 8.40 -12.78 13.80
C ASN A 72 7.43 -13.71 13.03
N SER A 73 7.50 -13.66 11.70
CA SER A 73 6.65 -14.45 10.82
C SER A 73 7.36 -14.62 9.48
N ASN A 74 7.55 -15.85 9.03
CA ASN A 74 8.13 -16.15 7.72
C ASN A 74 7.07 -15.95 6.62
N ARG A 75 6.52 -14.74 6.53
CA ARG A 75 5.45 -14.39 5.59
C ARG A 75 5.84 -13.18 4.77
N ARG A 76 5.62 -13.28 3.47
CA ARG A 76 5.84 -12.19 2.52
C ARG A 76 5.21 -10.89 3.00
N ILE A 77 5.96 -9.81 2.94
CA ILE A 77 5.51 -8.46 3.22
C ILE A 77 4.96 -7.86 1.92
N TYR A 78 3.74 -7.32 1.97
CA TYR A 78 3.12 -6.68 0.82
C TYR A 78 3.19 -5.16 0.88
N ASP A 79 3.16 -4.59 2.09
CA ASP A 79 3.17 -3.14 2.27
C ASP A 79 3.79 -2.76 3.62
N ILE A 80 4.48 -1.63 3.66
CA ILE A 80 5.07 -1.07 4.88
C ILE A 80 4.69 0.40 4.93
N LEU A 81 4.17 0.85 6.08
CA LEU A 81 3.80 2.23 6.31
C LEU A 81 4.42 2.72 7.63
N GLU A 82 5.22 3.78 7.55
CA GLU A 82 5.77 4.43 8.73
C GLU A 82 4.65 5.14 9.48
N TYR A 83 4.43 4.77 10.73
CA TYR A 83 3.45 5.39 11.62
C TYR A 83 4.07 6.43 12.54
N SER A 84 5.27 6.14 13.02
CA SER A 84 6.11 7.05 13.79
C SER A 84 7.57 6.71 13.55
N GLU A 85 8.48 7.52 14.11
CA GLU A 85 9.91 7.24 14.05
C GLU A 85 10.28 5.83 14.54
N ASP A 86 9.58 5.32 15.56
CA ASP A 86 9.82 3.99 16.17
C ASP A 86 8.82 2.91 15.70
N SER A 87 7.81 3.22 14.91
CA SER A 87 6.72 2.28 14.64
C SER A 87 6.39 2.14 13.16
N LEU A 88 6.27 0.89 12.69
CA LEU A 88 5.87 0.54 11.33
C LEU A 88 4.62 -0.32 11.33
N PHE A 89 3.60 0.07 10.56
CA PHE A 89 2.56 -0.87 10.15
C PHE A 89 3.07 -1.73 9.00
N VAL A 90 2.83 -3.04 9.08
CA VAL A 90 3.32 -4.03 8.13
C VAL A 90 2.17 -4.91 7.67
N GLY A 91 1.88 -4.84 6.38
CA GLY A 91 0.91 -5.69 5.71
C GLY A 91 1.56 -6.98 5.22
N THR A 92 0.99 -8.12 5.59
CA THR A 92 1.60 -9.43 5.33
C THR A 92 0.70 -10.35 4.53
N ARG A 93 1.30 -11.36 3.90
CA ARG A 93 0.58 -12.50 3.33
C ARG A 93 0.12 -13.43 4.44
N ASP A 94 -1.20 -13.65 4.56
CA ASP A 94 -1.84 -14.63 5.43
C ASP A 94 -1.49 -14.54 6.94
N ALA A 95 -0.84 -13.44 7.38
CA ALA A 95 -0.54 -13.17 8.79
C ALA A 95 -1.10 -11.81 9.26
N GLY A 96 -1.93 -11.17 8.45
CA GLY A 96 -2.69 -9.97 8.77
C GLY A 96 -1.85 -8.69 8.84
N LEU A 97 -2.40 -7.72 9.55
CA LEU A 97 -1.75 -6.46 9.87
C LEU A 97 -0.92 -6.59 11.14
N LYS A 98 0.31 -6.11 11.09
CA LYS A 98 1.22 -6.05 12.24
C LYS A 98 1.67 -4.61 12.50
N LEU A 99 1.88 -4.28 13.77
CA LEU A 99 2.62 -3.09 14.19
C LEU A 99 3.96 -3.55 14.77
N LEU A 100 5.04 -3.12 14.17
CA LEU A 100 6.41 -3.34 14.65
C LEU A 100 6.88 -2.12 15.42
N ALA A 101 7.28 -2.30 16.68
CA ALA A 101 8.06 -1.32 17.44
C ALA A 101 9.54 -1.60 17.20
N LYS A 102 10.26 -0.65 16.58
CA LYS A 102 11.63 -0.85 16.12
C LYS A 102 12.63 -0.97 17.29
N SER A 103 12.48 -0.13 18.32
CA SER A 103 13.35 -0.12 19.50
C SER A 103 13.30 -1.42 20.30
N SER A 104 12.09 -1.91 20.57
CA SER A 104 11.88 -3.16 21.33
C SER A 104 11.90 -4.42 20.47
N ARG A 105 11.84 -4.27 19.14
CA ARG A 105 11.70 -5.37 18.17
C ARG A 105 10.46 -6.25 18.39
N GLN A 106 9.46 -5.70 19.07
CA GLN A 106 8.19 -6.39 19.33
C GLN A 106 7.20 -6.15 18.22
N THR A 107 6.38 -7.17 17.94
CA THR A 107 5.30 -7.07 16.96
C THR A 107 3.96 -7.36 17.63
N GLN A 108 2.99 -6.49 17.34
CA GLN A 108 1.60 -6.65 17.70
C GLN A 108 0.79 -7.01 16.46
N THR A 109 -0.13 -7.97 16.55
CA THR A 109 -0.99 -8.38 15.44
C THR A 109 -2.40 -7.84 15.64
N TYR A 110 -2.99 -7.28 14.58
CA TYR A 110 -4.38 -6.83 14.55
C TYR A 110 -5.28 -7.88 13.89
N TYR A 111 -6.50 -8.01 14.40
CA TYR A 111 -7.43 -9.04 13.98
C TYR A 111 -8.72 -8.44 13.42
N ILE A 112 -9.32 -9.13 12.47
CA ILE A 112 -10.68 -8.82 12.02
C ILE A 112 -11.65 -9.36 13.08
N LYS A 113 -12.54 -8.50 13.57
CA LYS A 113 -13.55 -8.85 14.58
C LYS A 113 -14.32 -10.11 14.19
N ASN A 114 -14.43 -11.05 15.13
CA ASN A 114 -15.11 -12.33 14.96
C ASN A 114 -14.54 -13.25 13.87
N LYS A 115 -13.33 -12.98 13.37
CA LYS A 115 -12.66 -13.85 12.40
C LYS A 115 -11.23 -14.13 12.84
N ARG A 116 -10.98 -15.35 13.32
CA ARG A 116 -9.61 -15.87 13.54
C ARG A 116 -8.98 -16.38 12.22
N MET A 117 -9.46 -15.90 11.08
CA MET A 117 -8.97 -16.38 9.79
C MET A 117 -7.71 -15.62 9.39
N ASN A 118 -6.78 -16.33 8.80
CA ASN A 118 -5.65 -15.72 8.12
C ASN A 118 -6.17 -14.85 6.97
N TYR A 119 -5.66 -13.64 6.86
CA TYR A 119 -5.97 -12.71 5.77
C TYR A 119 -4.69 -12.01 5.33
N SER A 120 -4.64 -11.71 4.05
CA SER A 120 -3.52 -10.93 3.49
C SER A 120 -3.87 -9.45 3.52
N VAL A 121 -2.91 -8.61 3.88
CA VAL A 121 -2.98 -7.16 3.79
C VAL A 121 -2.15 -6.72 2.61
N TYR A 122 -2.81 -6.18 1.58
CA TYR A 122 -2.18 -5.81 0.33
C TYR A 122 -1.72 -4.35 0.29
N SER A 123 -2.42 -3.47 1.00
CA SER A 123 -2.11 -2.05 1.00
C SER A 123 -2.69 -1.33 2.21
N MET A 124 -2.00 -0.27 2.61
CA MET A 124 -2.39 0.58 3.74
C MET A 124 -2.26 2.05 3.38
N THR A 125 -3.07 2.91 3.99
CA THR A 125 -2.93 4.36 3.91
C THR A 125 -3.44 5.02 5.19
N LEU A 126 -2.70 6.01 5.69
CA LEU A 126 -3.03 6.75 6.90
C LEU A 126 -3.87 7.99 6.55
N ASP A 127 -4.93 8.23 7.30
CA ASP A 127 -5.69 9.48 7.30
C ASP A 127 -5.38 10.21 8.61
N ASP A 128 -4.39 11.11 8.55
CA ASP A 128 -3.91 11.84 9.72
C ASP A 128 -4.98 12.76 10.30
N ASP A 129 -5.80 13.40 9.45
CA ASP A 129 -6.91 14.26 9.89
C ASP A 129 -7.93 13.49 10.74
N LYS A 130 -8.17 12.23 10.39
CA LYS A 130 -9.14 11.37 11.08
C LYS A 130 -8.50 10.44 12.10
N GLN A 131 -7.17 10.44 12.19
CA GLN A 131 -6.43 9.52 13.03
C GLN A 131 -6.88 8.07 12.80
N CYS A 132 -6.84 7.63 11.55
CA CYS A 132 -7.27 6.31 11.22
C CYS A 132 -6.46 5.71 10.06
N LEU A 133 -6.22 4.39 10.12
CA LEU A 133 -5.56 3.62 9.08
C LEU A 133 -6.62 2.86 8.26
N TYR A 134 -6.59 3.03 6.93
CA TYR A 134 -7.35 2.21 6.00
C TYR A 134 -6.50 1.05 5.52
N VAL A 135 -7.09 -0.15 5.52
CA VAL A 135 -6.39 -1.40 5.27
C VAL A 135 -7.13 -2.18 4.18
N GLY A 136 -6.50 -2.31 3.01
CA GLY A 136 -6.96 -3.14 1.91
C GLY A 136 -6.47 -4.58 2.07
N THR A 137 -7.40 -5.53 2.05
CA THR A 137 -7.12 -6.93 2.35
C THR A 137 -7.73 -7.88 1.32
N SER A 138 -7.36 -9.17 1.38
CA SER A 138 -8.02 -10.24 0.64
C SER A 138 -9.52 -10.38 0.96
N ASN A 139 -9.97 -9.84 2.09
CA ASN A 139 -11.33 -9.97 2.60
C ASN A 139 -12.12 -8.66 2.58
N GLY A 140 -11.61 -7.62 1.95
CA GLY A 140 -12.26 -6.33 1.81
C GLY A 140 -11.45 -5.15 2.36
N LEU A 141 -12.14 -4.04 2.53
CA LEU A 141 -11.61 -2.82 3.13
C LEU A 141 -11.92 -2.78 4.62
N PHE A 142 -10.92 -2.42 5.42
CA PHE A 142 -11.07 -2.26 6.87
C PHE A 142 -10.52 -0.92 7.32
N ARG A 143 -10.92 -0.51 8.52
CA ARG A 143 -10.44 0.67 9.22
C ARG A 143 -9.94 0.29 10.61
N LEU A 144 -8.78 0.82 10.97
CA LEU A 144 -8.27 0.84 12.35
C LEU A 144 -8.37 2.28 12.86
N ASN A 145 -9.06 2.49 13.98
CA ASN A 145 -9.10 3.78 14.65
C ASN A 145 -7.86 3.93 15.54
N LEU A 146 -7.16 5.05 15.41
CA LEU A 146 -5.91 5.34 16.13
C LEU A 146 -6.10 6.42 17.21
N LYS A 147 -7.30 7.03 17.30
CA LYS A 147 -7.55 8.19 18.19
C LYS A 147 -7.47 7.90 19.67
N ASP A 148 -7.79 6.71 20.10
CA ASP A 148 -8.17 6.50 21.50
C ASP A 148 -7.11 5.78 22.35
N GLY A 149 -5.87 5.61 21.85
CA GLY A 149 -4.94 4.72 22.56
C GLY A 149 -5.60 3.38 22.88
N SER A 150 -6.69 3.07 22.15
CA SER A 150 -7.53 1.92 22.44
C SER A 150 -6.70 0.66 22.28
N THR A 151 -6.69 -0.14 23.30
CA THR A 151 -6.11 -1.49 23.30
C THR A 151 -6.86 -2.44 22.36
N SER A 152 -7.82 -1.93 21.59
CA SER A 152 -8.56 -2.71 20.60
C SER A 152 -7.68 -3.01 19.41
N HIS A 153 -7.26 -4.25 19.29
CA HIS A 153 -6.51 -4.78 18.15
C HIS A 153 -7.44 -5.25 17.03
N GLU A 154 -8.63 -4.63 16.91
CA GLU A 154 -9.67 -5.07 16.00
C GLU A 154 -9.84 -4.10 14.81
N LEU A 155 -9.86 -4.68 13.61
CA LEU A 155 -10.18 -3.98 12.37
C LEU A 155 -11.70 -3.94 12.18
N THR A 156 -12.23 -2.74 11.92
CA THR A 156 -13.65 -2.54 11.61
C THR A 156 -13.87 -2.63 10.10
N PRO A 157 -14.78 -3.50 9.62
CA PRO A 157 -15.05 -3.62 8.19
C PRO A 157 -15.74 -2.38 7.62
N ILE A 158 -15.40 -2.05 6.39
CA ILE A 158 -16.05 -1.01 5.59
C ILE A 158 -16.70 -1.70 4.38
N GLN A 159 -18.01 -1.53 4.20
CA GLN A 159 -18.72 -2.13 3.09
C GLN A 159 -18.47 -1.35 1.80
N LEU A 160 -18.02 -2.04 0.75
CA LEU A 160 -17.84 -1.51 -0.60
C LEU A 160 -19.02 -1.90 -1.49
N GLY A 161 -19.81 -0.94 -1.93
CA GLY A 161 -20.90 -1.15 -2.86
C GLY A 161 -21.90 -2.24 -2.44
N LYS A 162 -22.25 -3.08 -3.40
CA LYS A 162 -23.10 -4.28 -3.18
C LYS A 162 -22.28 -5.53 -2.83
N CYS A 163 -21.01 -5.39 -2.57
CA CYS A 163 -20.13 -6.51 -2.27
C CYS A 163 -20.61 -7.24 -1.01
N SER A 164 -21.12 -8.45 -1.19
CA SER A 164 -21.66 -9.32 -0.14
C SER A 164 -20.54 -10.06 0.51
N LYS A 165 -19.48 -9.78 0.94
CA LYS A 165 -18.38 -10.52 1.59
C LYS A 165 -17.23 -10.92 0.64
N ASN A 166 -16.02 -10.60 1.05
CA ASN A 166 -14.74 -11.05 0.49
C ASN A 166 -14.39 -10.48 -0.89
N CYS A 167 -14.61 -9.19 -1.11
CA CYS A 167 -14.11 -8.49 -2.27
C CYS A 167 -12.68 -8.02 -1.99
N GLY A 168 -11.69 -8.61 -2.61
CA GLY A 168 -10.29 -8.23 -2.42
C GLY A 168 -10.05 -6.75 -2.77
N VAL A 169 -9.35 -6.04 -1.87
CA VAL A 169 -8.92 -4.66 -2.08
C VAL A 169 -7.42 -4.65 -2.31
N ASN A 170 -7.03 -4.33 -3.54
CA ASN A 170 -5.65 -4.44 -4.01
C ASN A 170 -4.79 -3.24 -3.61
N LYS A 171 -5.35 -2.03 -3.64
CA LYS A 171 -4.65 -0.79 -3.27
C LYS A 171 -5.59 0.24 -2.68
N VAL A 172 -5.11 0.98 -1.69
CA VAL A 172 -5.77 2.13 -1.08
C VAL A 172 -4.82 3.32 -1.06
N VAL A 173 -5.34 4.50 -1.41
CA VAL A 173 -4.56 5.76 -1.42
C VAL A 173 -5.46 6.90 -0.99
N ILE A 174 -4.95 7.81 -0.15
CA ILE A 174 -5.60 9.07 0.17
C ILE A 174 -4.93 10.19 -0.62
N LYS A 175 -5.76 11.00 -1.28
CA LYS A 175 -5.35 12.23 -1.93
C LYS A 175 -6.44 13.28 -1.76
N GLU A 176 -6.07 14.48 -1.30
CA GLU A 176 -7.01 15.60 -1.09
C GLU A 176 -8.25 15.21 -0.28
N LYS A 177 -8.05 14.51 0.84
CA LYS A 177 -9.10 14.02 1.75
C LYS A 177 -10.10 13.04 1.10
N LYS A 178 -9.76 12.49 -0.05
CA LYS A 178 -10.52 11.44 -0.74
C LYS A 178 -9.77 10.12 -0.64
N LEU A 179 -10.50 9.06 -0.33
CA LEU A 179 -9.98 7.71 -0.35
C LEU A 179 -10.28 7.07 -1.71
N TYR A 180 -9.24 6.62 -2.39
CA TYR A 180 -9.31 5.85 -3.63
C TYR A 180 -9.05 4.38 -3.29
N VAL A 181 -9.99 3.52 -3.67
CA VAL A 181 -9.96 2.10 -3.36
C VAL A 181 -9.99 1.28 -4.65
N ALA A 182 -8.87 0.67 -4.99
CA ALA A 182 -8.77 -0.29 -6.09
C ALA A 182 -9.13 -1.69 -5.60
N SER A 183 -10.14 -2.28 -6.21
CA SER A 183 -10.67 -3.59 -5.80
C SER A 183 -11.02 -4.47 -6.98
N GLU A 184 -11.34 -5.73 -6.69
CA GLU A 184 -11.88 -6.68 -7.67
C GLU A 184 -13.19 -6.21 -8.30
N GLN A 185 -13.97 -5.38 -7.60
CA GLN A 185 -15.23 -4.83 -8.12
C GLN A 185 -15.09 -3.44 -8.76
N GLY A 186 -13.91 -2.88 -8.75
CA GLY A 186 -13.67 -1.61 -9.39
C GLY A 186 -12.90 -0.58 -8.56
N LEU A 187 -12.92 0.65 -9.06
CA LEU A 187 -12.38 1.81 -8.38
C LEU A 187 -13.49 2.56 -7.65
N PHE A 188 -13.38 2.67 -6.34
CA PHE A 188 -14.22 3.54 -5.53
C PHE A 188 -13.47 4.81 -5.19
N VAL A 189 -14.15 5.95 -5.30
CA VAL A 189 -13.65 7.26 -4.87
C VAL A 189 -14.58 7.79 -3.79
N VAL A 190 -14.05 7.89 -2.57
CA VAL A 190 -14.84 8.15 -1.38
C VAL A 190 -14.46 9.49 -0.80
N ARG A 191 -15.39 10.42 -0.80
CA ARG A 191 -15.25 11.76 -0.18
C ARG A 191 -15.75 11.78 1.26
N ASN A 192 -16.82 11.03 1.51
CA ASN A 192 -17.43 10.89 2.82
C ASN A 192 -17.67 9.42 3.12
N LEU A 193 -16.92 8.88 4.09
CA LEU A 193 -16.91 7.47 4.46
C LEU A 193 -18.26 6.89 4.88
N GLU A 194 -19.21 7.75 5.24
CA GLU A 194 -20.54 7.30 5.66
C GLU A 194 -21.53 7.12 4.50
N LYS A 195 -21.24 7.67 3.33
CA LYS A 195 -22.23 7.76 2.24
C LYS A 195 -21.78 7.24 0.87
N ASP A 196 -20.50 7.17 0.58
CA ASP A 196 -20.03 7.14 -0.82
C ASP A 196 -19.57 5.79 -1.40
N PHE A 197 -19.67 4.69 -0.64
CA PHE A 197 -19.24 3.36 -1.14
C PHE A 197 -20.27 2.65 -2.05
N LYS A 198 -21.26 3.36 -2.55
CA LYS A 198 -22.40 2.72 -3.23
C LYS A 198 -22.11 2.24 -4.65
N ARG A 199 -21.30 2.97 -5.41
CA ARG A 199 -20.98 2.62 -6.82
C ARG A 199 -19.53 2.91 -7.15
N PRO A 200 -18.84 2.02 -7.88
CA PRO A 200 -17.51 2.29 -8.37
C PRO A 200 -17.54 3.32 -9.52
N VAL A 201 -16.48 4.10 -9.65
CA VAL A 201 -16.23 5.01 -10.78
C VAL A 201 -15.79 4.21 -12.02
N ILE A 202 -15.07 3.12 -11.79
CA ILE A 202 -14.73 2.11 -12.79
C ILE A 202 -15.32 0.79 -12.31
N ASP A 203 -16.22 0.21 -13.10
CA ASP A 203 -16.91 -1.04 -12.78
C ASP A 203 -16.22 -2.21 -13.49
N SER A 204 -14.99 -2.50 -13.05
CA SER A 204 -14.17 -3.65 -13.48
C SER A 204 -12.96 -3.76 -12.56
N LEU A 205 -12.32 -4.93 -12.52
CA LEU A 205 -11.13 -5.17 -11.71
C LEU A 205 -10.08 -4.05 -11.88
N VAL A 206 -9.77 -3.37 -10.78
CA VAL A 206 -8.68 -2.40 -10.71
C VAL A 206 -7.56 -3.00 -9.86
N THR A 207 -6.41 -3.19 -10.48
CA THR A 207 -5.28 -3.87 -9.84
C THR A 207 -4.42 -2.93 -9.01
N ASN A 208 -4.38 -1.65 -9.39
CA ASN A 208 -3.60 -0.64 -8.65
C ASN A 208 -4.20 0.76 -8.82
N VAL A 209 -3.96 1.62 -7.85
CA VAL A 209 -4.18 3.07 -7.91
C VAL A 209 -2.96 3.76 -7.33
N SER A 210 -2.48 4.81 -7.99
CA SER A 210 -1.34 5.59 -7.52
C SER A 210 -1.54 7.07 -7.80
N VAL A 211 -0.75 7.89 -7.08
CA VAL A 211 -0.71 9.35 -7.28
C VAL A 211 0.64 9.71 -7.87
N TYR A 212 0.63 10.48 -8.95
CA TYR A 212 1.82 11.02 -9.57
C TYR A 212 1.56 12.46 -10.04
N ASN A 213 2.41 13.40 -9.67
CA ASN A 213 2.25 14.84 -9.97
C ASN A 213 0.80 15.30 -9.71
N ASP A 214 0.32 15.10 -8.49
CA ASP A 214 -1.04 15.44 -8.03
C ASP A 214 -2.20 14.80 -8.82
N THR A 215 -1.89 13.89 -9.71
CA THR A 215 -2.87 13.18 -10.53
C THR A 215 -3.03 11.74 -10.05
N VAL A 216 -4.27 11.29 -9.94
CA VAL A 216 -4.59 9.90 -9.61
C VAL A 216 -4.68 9.07 -10.88
N TYR A 217 -4.01 7.94 -10.89
CA TYR A 217 -4.04 6.95 -11.98
C TYR A 217 -4.57 5.62 -11.45
N ALA A 218 -5.45 5.01 -12.24
CA ALA A 218 -5.96 3.65 -11.98
C ALA A 218 -5.43 2.69 -13.04
N LEU A 219 -4.89 1.56 -12.60
CA LEU A 219 -4.41 0.48 -13.46
C LEU A 219 -5.44 -0.64 -13.49
N LEU A 220 -5.86 -0.97 -14.69
CA LEU A 220 -6.59 -2.18 -15.02
C LEU A 220 -5.63 -3.16 -15.72
N GLU A 221 -6.08 -4.37 -16.01
CA GLU A 221 -5.25 -5.41 -16.64
C GLU A 221 -4.50 -4.92 -17.88
N ASN A 222 -5.18 -4.18 -18.76
CA ASN A 222 -4.63 -3.75 -20.04
C ASN A 222 -4.84 -2.25 -20.31
N SER A 223 -4.99 -1.41 -19.29
CA SER A 223 -5.22 0.02 -19.49
C SER A 223 -4.92 0.85 -18.25
N VAL A 224 -4.49 2.08 -18.47
CA VAL A 224 -4.30 3.10 -17.42
C VAL A 224 -5.29 4.23 -17.66
N PHE A 225 -6.00 4.60 -16.60
CA PHE A 225 -6.90 5.74 -16.59
C PHE A 225 -6.38 6.82 -15.65
N LYS A 226 -6.49 8.06 -16.09
CA LYS A 226 -6.41 9.23 -15.21
C LYS A 226 -7.78 9.46 -14.59
N ILE A 227 -7.80 9.72 -13.28
CA ILE A 227 -9.00 9.99 -12.51
C ILE A 227 -8.97 11.46 -12.06
N SER A 228 -9.94 12.22 -12.51
CA SER A 228 -10.10 13.62 -12.07
C SER A 228 -10.70 13.71 -10.67
N PRO A 229 -10.57 14.85 -9.98
CA PRO A 229 -11.11 15.05 -8.63
C PRO A 229 -12.63 14.84 -8.51
N ASP A 230 -13.39 15.04 -9.57
CA ASP A 230 -14.83 14.76 -9.66
C ASP A 230 -15.15 13.29 -9.92
N GLY A 231 -14.13 12.45 -10.15
CA GLY A 231 -14.24 11.02 -10.39
C GLY A 231 -14.38 10.64 -11.87
N LYS A 232 -14.28 11.60 -12.79
CA LYS A 232 -14.31 11.31 -14.24
C LYS A 232 -13.03 10.58 -14.65
N LYS A 233 -13.20 9.51 -15.45
CA LYS A 233 -12.09 8.72 -15.98
C LYS A 233 -11.71 9.14 -17.40
N THR A 234 -10.42 9.24 -17.67
CA THR A 234 -9.86 9.48 -18.99
C THR A 234 -8.82 8.42 -19.31
N LEU A 235 -8.95 7.74 -20.43
CA LEU A 235 -7.98 6.72 -20.85
C LEU A 235 -6.64 7.40 -21.20
N VAL A 236 -5.57 6.96 -20.57
CA VAL A 236 -4.20 7.43 -20.81
C VAL A 236 -3.47 6.48 -21.74
N ARG A 237 -3.60 5.18 -21.51
CA ARG A 237 -2.91 4.14 -22.27
C ARG A 237 -3.72 2.86 -22.33
N LYS A 238 -3.65 2.16 -23.47
CA LYS A 238 -4.13 0.80 -23.68
C LYS A 238 -2.96 -0.12 -23.97
N GLY A 239 -2.97 -1.34 -23.42
CA GLY A 239 -1.92 -2.35 -23.52
C GLY A 239 -1.41 -2.76 -22.14
N ARG A 240 -0.50 -3.74 -22.08
CA ARG A 240 0.09 -4.17 -20.81
C ARG A 240 0.84 -3.01 -20.15
N CYS A 241 0.44 -2.67 -18.95
CA CYS A 241 0.99 -1.58 -18.17
C CYS A 241 1.28 -2.05 -16.75
N TYR A 242 2.30 -1.44 -16.14
CA TYR A 242 2.62 -1.65 -14.73
C TYR A 242 2.68 -0.27 -14.07
N LEU A 243 1.96 -0.09 -12.96
CA LEU A 243 2.09 1.10 -12.10
C LEU A 243 2.85 0.66 -10.85
N TYR A 244 4.01 1.26 -10.67
CA TYR A 244 4.73 1.15 -9.40
C TYR A 244 4.40 2.38 -8.57
N ALA A 245 3.98 2.19 -7.32
CA ALA A 245 3.86 3.29 -6.37
C ALA A 245 5.26 3.82 -6.06
N GLN A 246 5.41 5.13 -6.07
CA GLN A 246 6.57 5.82 -5.49
C GLN A 246 6.30 6.10 -4.02
#